data_6e947e4316f155ba08aeae97de4f896c
#
_entry.id   6e947e4316f155ba08aeae97de4f896c
#
_cell.length_a   1.000
_cell.length_b   1.000
_cell.length_c   1.000
_cell.angle_alpha   90.00
_cell.angle_beta   90.00
_cell.angle_gamma   90.00
#
_symmetry.space_group_name_H-M   'P 1'
#
loop_
_entity.id
_entity.type
_entity.pdbx_description
1 polymer ?
#
loop_
_entity_poly.entity_id
_entity_poly.type
_entity_poly.pdbx_seq_one_letter_code
_entity_poly.pdbx_strand_id
1 'polypeptide(L)'
;MHVDGSREILHALDFKKQFDIELVIVGGADSWMVTEQLRQFNVPVLLGNVHALPGAPEDDVDLPYKLPYLLQKDGVLVGLTIWGSWEQRNLAFHAGTAAAYGLSKEQALAAISYNVAKIL
;
A
#
# COMPACT_ATOMS: atom_id res chain seq x y z
N MET A 1 2.19 11.47 1.80
CA MET A 1 1.90 11.63 3.24
C MET A 1 2.08 10.29 3.95
N HIS A 2 2.88 10.27 5.01
CA HIS A 2 3.15 9.07 5.79
C HIS A 2 2.06 8.88 6.84
N VAL A 3 1.21 7.90 6.65
CA VAL A 3 0.10 7.56 7.56
C VAL A 3 -0.19 6.06 7.49
N ASP A 4 -0.53 5.47 8.60
CA ASP A 4 -0.82 4.04 8.72
C ASP A 4 -2.27 3.77 9.13
N GLY A 5 -2.80 4.54 10.07
CA GLY A 5 -4.15 4.36 10.60
C GLY A 5 -5.25 4.78 9.64
N SER A 6 -6.37 4.04 9.64
CA SER A 6 -7.54 4.33 8.78
C SER A 6 -8.09 5.74 9.00
N ARG A 7 -8.11 6.21 10.23
CA ARG A 7 -8.58 7.54 10.60
C ARG A 7 -7.69 8.65 10.04
N GLU A 8 -6.37 8.43 10.08
CA GLU A 8 -5.38 9.34 9.53
C GLU A 8 -5.46 9.40 8.00
N ILE A 9 -5.69 8.25 7.35
CA ILE A 9 -5.91 8.16 5.90
C ILE A 9 -7.14 8.98 5.52
N LEU A 10 -8.25 8.85 6.24
CA LEU A 10 -9.46 9.64 5.98
C LEU A 10 -9.21 11.14 6.12
N HIS A 11 -8.47 11.57 7.14
CA HIS A 11 -8.06 12.98 7.29
C HIS A 11 -7.19 13.47 6.14
N ALA A 12 -6.29 12.62 5.63
CA ALA A 12 -5.47 12.94 4.46
C ALA A 12 -6.33 13.12 3.19
N LEU A 13 -7.37 12.28 3.01
CA LEU A 13 -8.32 12.40 1.91
C LEU A 13 -9.15 13.68 2.01
N ASP A 14 -9.59 14.06 3.21
CA ASP A 14 -10.29 15.33 3.44
C ASP A 14 -9.38 16.51 3.10
N PHE A 15 -8.12 16.45 3.48
CA PHE A 15 -7.13 17.46 3.13
C PHE A 15 -6.93 17.57 1.61
N LYS A 16 -6.80 16.45 0.90
CA LYS A 16 -6.75 16.44 -0.57
C LYS A 16 -7.97 17.14 -1.18
N LYS A 17 -9.16 16.81 -0.68
CA LYS A 17 -10.40 17.39 -1.16
C LYS A 17 -10.47 18.91 -0.93
N GLN A 18 -9.99 19.36 0.22
CA GLN A 18 -10.04 20.79 0.59
C GLN A 18 -9.07 21.64 -0.22
N PHE A 19 -7.88 21.11 -0.53
CA PHE A 19 -6.80 21.86 -1.16
C PHE A 19 -6.53 21.51 -2.62
N ASP A 20 -7.27 20.55 -3.19
CA ASP A 20 -7.14 20.06 -4.57
C ASP A 20 -5.69 19.71 -4.94
N ILE A 21 -5.02 18.94 -4.08
CA ILE A 21 -3.64 18.52 -4.26
C ILE A 21 -3.54 17.06 -4.72
N GLU A 22 -2.45 16.72 -5.39
CA GLU A 22 -2.10 15.32 -5.59
C GLU A 22 -1.60 14.72 -4.28
N LEU A 23 -2.12 13.53 -3.95
CA LEU A 23 -1.83 12.86 -2.69
C LEU A 23 -1.39 11.42 -2.96
N VAL A 24 -0.34 11.01 -2.27
CA VAL A 24 0.12 9.61 -2.18
C VAL A 24 0.18 9.22 -0.71
N ILE A 25 -0.45 8.12 -0.35
CA ILE A 25 -0.31 7.52 0.98
C ILE A 25 0.97 6.68 1.01
N VAL A 26 1.79 6.87 2.02
CA VAL A 26 3.00 6.08 2.27
C VAL A 26 2.87 5.39 3.62
N GLY A 27 3.01 4.09 3.64
CA GLY A 27 2.68 3.24 4.78
C GLY A 27 1.35 2.53 4.55
N GLY A 28 0.28 3.03 5.13
CA GLY A 28 -1.09 2.60 4.84
C GLY A 28 -1.44 1.20 5.38
N ALA A 29 -0.98 0.84 6.58
CA ALA A 29 -1.28 -0.48 7.18
C ALA A 29 -2.79 -0.76 7.25
N ASP A 30 -3.61 0.24 7.58
CA ASP A 30 -5.06 0.11 7.65
C ASP A 30 -5.79 0.50 6.35
N SER A 31 -5.08 0.68 5.24
CA SER A 31 -5.67 1.15 3.98
C SER A 31 -6.74 0.20 3.43
N TRP A 32 -6.70 -1.07 3.79
CA TRP A 32 -7.72 -2.07 3.42
C TRP A 32 -9.12 -1.74 3.96
N MET A 33 -9.22 -0.96 5.04
CA MET A 33 -10.49 -0.53 5.62
C MET A 33 -11.16 0.61 4.85
N VAL A 34 -10.41 1.32 4.01
CA VAL A 34 -10.83 2.55 3.33
C VAL A 34 -10.56 2.51 1.82
N THR A 35 -10.55 1.33 1.24
CA THR A 35 -10.24 1.11 -0.19
C THR A 35 -11.19 1.84 -1.11
N GLU A 36 -12.47 1.89 -0.77
CA GLU A 36 -13.49 2.59 -1.57
C GLU A 36 -13.18 4.09 -1.67
N GLN A 37 -12.85 4.72 -0.55
CA GLN A 37 -12.49 6.13 -0.51
C GLN A 37 -11.19 6.40 -1.26
N LEU A 38 -10.17 5.56 -1.08
CA LEU A 38 -8.91 5.66 -1.81
C LEU A 38 -9.13 5.58 -3.32
N ARG A 39 -9.96 4.64 -3.76
CA ARG A 39 -10.34 4.49 -5.17
C ARG A 39 -11.12 5.69 -5.67
N GLN A 40 -12.14 6.15 -4.93
CA GLN A 40 -12.99 7.28 -5.30
C GLN A 40 -12.18 8.56 -5.52
N PHE A 41 -11.21 8.83 -4.66
CA PHE A 41 -10.34 10.00 -4.76
C PHE A 41 -9.09 9.77 -5.61
N ASN A 42 -8.96 8.58 -6.20
CA ASN A 42 -7.82 8.18 -7.02
C ASN A 42 -6.47 8.39 -6.31
N VAL A 43 -6.39 7.97 -5.05
CA VAL A 43 -5.20 8.11 -4.21
C VAL A 43 -4.45 6.79 -4.18
N PRO A 44 -3.23 6.75 -4.72
CA PRO A 44 -2.40 5.56 -4.67
C PRO A 44 -1.77 5.35 -3.29
N VAL A 45 -1.37 4.11 -3.04
CA VAL A 45 -0.71 3.71 -1.80
C VAL A 45 0.67 3.11 -2.10
N LEU A 46 1.70 3.66 -1.48
CA LEU A 46 3.03 3.05 -1.40
C LEU A 46 3.12 2.30 -0.07
N LEU A 47 2.90 1.01 -0.14
CA LEU A 47 3.00 0.14 1.04
C LEU A 47 4.44 0.01 1.50
N GLY A 48 4.63 0.06 2.81
CA GLY A 48 5.91 -0.22 3.45
C GLY A 48 6.25 -1.70 3.47
N ASN A 49 6.99 -2.12 4.47
CA ASN A 49 7.45 -3.50 4.59
C ASN A 49 6.29 -4.50 4.59
N VAL A 50 6.19 -5.31 3.54
CA VAL A 50 5.25 -6.44 3.48
C VAL A 50 5.61 -7.49 4.56
N HIS A 51 6.91 -7.72 4.80
CA HIS A 51 7.37 -8.57 5.89
C HIS A 51 7.32 -7.82 7.22
N ALA A 52 6.11 -7.63 7.73
CA ALA A 52 5.84 -6.94 8.99
C ALA A 52 4.86 -7.74 9.84
N LEU A 53 4.76 -7.39 11.09
CA LEU A 53 3.68 -7.86 11.97
C LEU A 53 2.42 -7.01 11.71
N PRO A 54 1.23 -7.56 11.97
CA PRO A 54 -0.01 -6.78 11.89
C PRO A 54 0.01 -5.60 12.85
N GLY A 55 -0.73 -4.55 12.50
CA GLY A 55 -0.79 -3.30 13.26
C GLY A 55 -1.49 -3.43 14.60
N ALA A 56 -2.48 -4.32 14.70
CA ALA A 56 -3.24 -4.58 15.91
C ALA A 56 -3.24 -6.06 16.28
N PRO A 57 -3.34 -6.40 17.58
CA PRO A 57 -3.34 -7.79 18.03
C PRO A 57 -4.51 -8.64 17.50
N GLU A 58 -5.63 -8.00 17.17
CA GLU A 58 -6.82 -8.62 16.60
C GLU A 58 -6.76 -8.81 15.08
N ASP A 59 -5.78 -8.22 14.40
CA ASP A 59 -5.62 -8.35 12.97
C ASP A 59 -5.13 -9.75 12.58
N ASP A 60 -5.51 -10.18 11.38
CA ASP A 60 -4.99 -11.41 10.80
C ASP A 60 -3.46 -11.33 10.68
N VAL A 61 -2.77 -12.35 11.16
CA VAL A 61 -1.30 -12.43 11.12
C VAL A 61 -0.76 -12.24 9.69
N ASP A 62 -1.49 -12.71 8.70
CA ASP A 62 -1.12 -12.61 7.29
C ASP A 62 -1.52 -11.28 6.64
N LEU A 63 -2.17 -10.38 7.38
CA LEU A 63 -2.70 -9.14 6.81
C LEU A 63 -1.64 -8.33 6.05
N PRO A 64 -0.44 -8.09 6.58
CA PRO A 64 0.59 -7.35 5.85
C PRO A 64 0.97 -8.00 4.52
N TYR A 65 0.95 -9.33 4.44
CA TYR A 65 1.28 -10.09 3.23
C TYR A 65 0.18 -10.06 2.18
N LYS A 66 -1.09 -10.01 2.62
CA LYS A 66 -2.29 -9.95 1.77
C LYS A 66 -2.64 -8.53 1.32
N LEU A 67 -2.17 -7.53 2.06
CA LEU A 67 -2.57 -6.14 1.87
C LEU A 67 -2.39 -5.64 0.43
N PRO A 68 -1.26 -5.91 -0.26
CA PRO A 68 -1.10 -5.53 -1.66
C PRO A 68 -2.20 -6.09 -2.56
N TYR A 69 -2.60 -7.34 -2.35
CA TYR A 69 -3.67 -7.98 -3.12
C TYR A 69 -5.04 -7.36 -2.81
N LEU A 70 -5.35 -7.11 -1.53
CA LEU A 70 -6.63 -6.53 -1.14
C LEU A 70 -6.84 -5.15 -1.77
N LEU A 71 -5.83 -4.31 -1.75
CA LEU A 71 -5.88 -2.99 -2.38
C LEU A 71 -6.00 -3.08 -3.90
N GLN A 72 -5.20 -3.92 -4.54
CA GLN A 72 -5.22 -4.13 -5.98
C GLN A 72 -6.58 -4.66 -6.45
N LYS A 73 -7.15 -5.62 -5.72
CA LYS A 73 -8.48 -6.19 -5.99
C LYS A 73 -9.57 -5.13 -5.97
N ASP A 74 -9.49 -4.20 -5.03
CA ASP A 74 -10.46 -3.12 -4.88
C ASP A 74 -10.19 -1.92 -5.82
N GLY A 75 -9.19 -2.01 -6.69
CA GLY A 75 -8.90 -1.01 -7.71
C GLY A 75 -8.03 0.17 -7.24
N VAL A 76 -7.34 0.02 -6.12
CA VAL A 76 -6.36 1.00 -5.65
C VAL A 76 -5.01 0.74 -6.31
N LEU A 77 -4.37 1.78 -6.83
CA LEU A 77 -3.01 1.67 -7.38
C LEU A 77 -2.00 1.50 -6.24
N VAL A 78 -1.27 0.38 -6.26
CA VAL A 78 -0.33 0.00 -5.20
C VAL A 78 1.09 -0.06 -5.74
N GLY A 79 2.01 0.57 -5.00
CA GLY A 79 3.44 0.35 -5.12
C GLY A 79 3.99 -0.26 -3.83
N LEU A 80 5.06 -1.02 -3.94
CA LEU A 80 5.78 -1.55 -2.79
C LEU A 80 7.07 -0.76 -2.58
N THR A 81 7.34 -0.43 -1.34
CA THR A 81 8.59 0.20 -0.92
C THR A 81 9.14 -0.51 0.32
N ILE A 82 10.34 -0.18 0.69
CA ILE A 82 11.00 -0.75 1.85
C ILE A 82 11.82 0.32 2.57
N TRP A 83 11.80 0.28 3.89
CA TRP A 83 12.54 1.22 4.71
C TRP A 83 13.95 0.71 5.00
N GLY A 84 14.92 1.60 4.90
CA GLY A 84 16.32 1.30 5.20
C GLY A 84 17.13 0.88 3.98
N SER A 85 18.34 1.44 3.88
CA SER A 85 19.23 1.22 2.72
C SER A 85 19.72 -0.22 2.60
N TRP A 86 19.88 -0.93 3.70
CA TRP A 86 20.29 -2.34 3.70
C TRP A 86 19.21 -3.29 3.24
N GLU A 87 17.95 -2.93 3.47
CA GLU A 87 16.79 -3.75 3.14
C GLU A 87 16.39 -3.65 1.67
N GLN A 88 16.84 -2.63 0.93
CA GLN A 88 16.44 -2.38 -0.46
C GLN A 88 16.66 -3.58 -1.38
N ARG A 89 17.72 -4.36 -1.16
CA ARG A 89 17.98 -5.60 -1.89
C ARG A 89 16.89 -6.68 -1.71
N ASN A 90 16.08 -6.56 -0.65
CA ASN A 90 15.02 -7.50 -0.32
C ASN A 90 13.68 -7.15 -0.97
N LEU A 91 13.58 -6.03 -1.69
CA LEU A 91 12.33 -5.56 -2.29
C LEU A 91 11.69 -6.62 -3.22
N ALA A 92 12.50 -7.34 -3.98
CA ALA A 92 12.02 -8.43 -4.84
C ALA A 92 11.39 -9.58 -4.03
N PHE A 93 11.90 -9.88 -2.84
CA PHE A 93 11.30 -10.89 -1.95
C PHE A 93 9.95 -10.42 -1.39
N HIS A 94 9.80 -9.12 -1.09
CA HIS A 94 8.52 -8.55 -0.70
C HIS A 94 7.48 -8.68 -1.81
N ALA A 95 7.87 -8.43 -3.06
CA ALA A 95 7.02 -8.64 -4.22
C ALA A 95 6.66 -10.13 -4.40
N GLY A 96 7.62 -11.02 -4.20
CA GLY A 96 7.40 -12.47 -4.23
C GLY A 96 6.40 -12.94 -3.17
N THR A 97 6.48 -12.41 -1.96
CA THR A 97 5.53 -12.68 -0.88
C THR A 97 4.13 -12.18 -1.25
N ALA A 98 4.01 -10.95 -1.77
CA ALA A 98 2.74 -10.41 -2.24
C ALA A 98 2.11 -11.28 -3.34
N ALA A 99 2.92 -11.84 -4.23
CA ALA A 99 2.47 -12.79 -5.25
C ALA A 99 1.97 -14.10 -4.63
N ALA A 100 2.65 -14.63 -3.60
CA ALA A 100 2.23 -15.83 -2.89
C ALA A 100 0.89 -15.64 -2.17
N TYR A 101 0.55 -14.41 -1.79
CA TYR A 101 -0.68 -14.08 -1.06
C TYR A 101 -1.76 -13.41 -1.93
N GLY A 102 -1.69 -13.54 -3.24
CA GLY A 102 -2.81 -13.22 -4.12
C GLY A 102 -2.50 -12.41 -5.37
N LEU A 103 -1.43 -11.61 -5.41
CA LEU A 103 -1.05 -10.91 -6.64
C LEU A 103 -0.58 -11.89 -7.70
N SER A 104 -0.85 -11.58 -8.99
CA SER A 104 -0.16 -12.26 -10.07
C SER A 104 1.33 -11.88 -10.09
N LYS A 105 2.16 -12.67 -10.76
CA LYS A 105 3.59 -12.35 -10.92
C LYS A 105 3.80 -11.00 -11.60
N GLU A 106 2.99 -10.71 -12.62
CA GLU A 106 3.02 -9.45 -13.36
C GLU A 106 2.62 -8.27 -12.47
N GLN A 107 1.58 -8.44 -11.66
CA GLN A 107 1.14 -7.41 -10.70
C GLN A 107 2.18 -7.15 -9.62
N ALA A 108 2.82 -8.20 -9.09
CA ALA A 108 3.87 -8.08 -8.10
C ALA A 108 5.11 -7.36 -8.68
N LEU A 109 5.50 -7.70 -9.91
CA LEU A 109 6.59 -7.01 -10.60
C LEU A 109 6.24 -5.54 -10.89
N ALA A 110 5.02 -5.27 -11.33
CA ALA A 110 4.55 -3.91 -11.56
C ALA A 110 4.54 -3.08 -10.25
N ALA A 111 4.22 -3.70 -9.12
CA ALA A 111 4.18 -3.02 -7.82
C ALA A 111 5.54 -2.48 -7.36
N ILE A 112 6.64 -3.07 -7.82
CA ILE A 112 8.00 -2.60 -7.52
C ILE A 112 8.68 -1.83 -8.66
N SER A 113 7.99 -1.61 -9.76
CA SER A 113 8.54 -0.97 -10.97
C SER A 113 7.56 0.02 -11.61
N TYR A 114 6.69 -0.47 -12.49
CA TYR A 114 5.77 0.35 -13.27
C TYR A 114 4.82 1.19 -12.40
N ASN A 115 4.23 0.58 -11.36
CA ASN A 115 3.29 1.29 -10.49
C ASN A 115 3.99 2.40 -9.72
N VAL A 116 5.21 2.16 -9.21
CA VAL A 116 5.99 3.18 -8.51
C VAL A 116 6.32 4.35 -9.44
N ALA A 117 6.74 4.07 -10.67
CA ALA A 117 7.01 5.09 -11.67
C ALA A 117 5.74 5.90 -12.01
N LYS A 118 4.59 5.25 -12.05
CA LYS A 118 3.31 5.90 -12.32
C LYS A 118 2.82 6.76 -11.14
N ILE A 119 3.09 6.33 -9.92
CA ILE A 119 2.71 7.05 -8.68
C ILE A 119 3.56 8.31 -8.51
N LEU A 120 4.83 8.23 -8.81
CA LEU A 120 5.78 9.34 -8.69
C LEU A 120 5.88 10.13 -9.99
#